data_018a8a9a861b638c0bb40999f38c6f1f
#
_entry.id   018a8a9a861b638c0bb40999f38c6f1f
#
_cell.length_a   1.000
_cell.length_b   1.000
_cell.length_c   1.000
_cell.angle_alpha   90.00
_cell.angle_beta   90.00
_cell.angle_gamma   90.00
#
_symmetry.space_group_name_H-M   'P 1'
#
loop_
_entity.id
_entity.type
_entity.pdbx_description
1 polymer ?
#
loop_
_entity_poly.entity_id
_entity_poly.type
_entity_poly.pdbx_seq_one_letter_code
_entity_poly.pdbx_strand_id
1 'polypeptide(L)'
;MVATPSSFRRWGKTLTDQFSLTEDQLAIQDMARKFTADRITPFAAQWDEEHHYPVDVWKAAGELGFGAIYVSEESGGIGLGRLEAALIMEAMAYGCPATSAYISIHNMAAWMIDTYGSAELKERFLPDLVSMDKIASYCLTEPGSGSDAAALKSTARLDGDHYVLNGTKQFISGAGYNDVYVCMVRTGEHKSGGITCLVVEKGTRSEEHT
;
A
#
# COMPACT_ATOMS: atom_id res chain seq x y z
N MET A 1 -50.28 9.45 7.11
CA MET A 1 -49.62 10.23 8.17
C MET A 1 -48.14 10.31 7.78
N VAL A 2 -47.69 11.48 7.28
CA VAL A 2 -46.29 11.67 6.87
C VAL A 2 -45.53 12.02 8.16
N ALA A 3 -44.52 11.23 8.49
CA ALA A 3 -43.67 11.46 9.66
C ALA A 3 -42.94 12.79 9.51
N THR A 4 -43.09 13.67 10.50
CA THR A 4 -42.40 14.95 10.55
C THR A 4 -40.91 14.77 10.88
N PRO A 5 -40.00 15.67 10.43
CA PRO A 5 -38.53 15.55 10.63
C PRO A 5 -38.09 15.42 12.10
N SER A 6 -38.95 15.68 13.08
CA SER A 6 -38.63 15.61 14.50
C SER A 6 -38.51 14.20 15.08
N SER A 7 -38.90 13.15 14.35
CA SER A 7 -38.84 11.76 14.82
C SER A 7 -37.46 11.11 14.68
N PHE A 8 -36.49 11.75 14.00
CA PHE A 8 -35.15 11.23 13.78
C PHE A 8 -34.09 11.72 14.77
N ARG A 9 -34.45 12.46 15.78
CA ARG A 9 -33.51 12.99 16.80
C ARG A 9 -33.23 12.02 17.97
N ARG A 10 -32.96 10.73 17.68
CA ARG A 10 -32.73 9.80 18.80
C ARG A 10 -31.26 9.71 19.26
N TRP A 11 -30.31 10.37 18.58
CA TRP A 11 -28.86 10.23 18.84
C TRP A 11 -28.11 11.56 18.94
N GLY A 12 -28.77 12.70 19.05
CA GLY A 12 -28.12 14.00 19.25
C GLY A 12 -27.43 14.61 18.03
N LYS A 13 -27.28 13.84 16.94
CA LYS A 13 -26.76 14.30 15.63
C LYS A 13 -27.82 14.04 14.55
N THR A 14 -27.92 14.95 13.57
CA THR A 14 -28.72 14.70 12.38
C THR A 14 -28.05 13.61 11.52
N LEU A 15 -28.82 12.89 10.68
CA LEU A 15 -28.23 11.90 9.75
C LEU A 15 -27.13 12.52 8.87
N THR A 16 -27.27 13.77 8.49
CA THR A 16 -26.26 14.52 7.75
C THR A 16 -24.96 14.69 8.53
N ASP A 17 -25.00 14.87 9.85
CA ASP A 17 -23.81 15.01 10.68
C ASP A 17 -23.03 13.70 10.84
N GLN A 18 -23.68 12.55 10.64
CA GLN A 18 -23.02 11.24 10.72
C GLN A 18 -22.15 10.92 9.52
N PHE A 19 -22.40 11.57 8.37
CA PHE A 19 -21.67 11.38 7.11
C PHE A 19 -20.80 12.59 6.77
N SER A 20 -20.77 13.63 7.61
CA SER A 20 -19.90 14.78 7.42
C SER A 20 -18.47 14.44 7.81
N LEU A 21 -17.52 14.83 6.97
CA LEU A 21 -16.10 14.75 7.29
C LEU A 21 -15.78 15.74 8.42
N THR A 22 -14.82 15.39 9.26
CA THR A 22 -14.26 16.30 10.28
C THR A 22 -13.41 17.39 9.62
N GLU A 23 -13.10 18.45 10.36
CA GLU A 23 -12.20 19.51 9.87
C GLU A 23 -10.84 18.96 9.49
N ASP A 24 -10.27 18.03 10.27
CA ASP A 24 -9.00 17.37 9.98
C ASP A 24 -9.09 16.53 8.70
N GLN A 25 -10.17 15.78 8.52
CA GLN A 25 -10.38 14.98 7.30
C GLN A 25 -10.51 15.85 6.05
N LEU A 26 -11.19 16.99 6.15
CA LEU A 26 -11.28 17.97 5.07
C LEU A 26 -9.92 18.59 4.76
N ALA A 27 -9.13 18.93 5.78
CA ALA A 27 -7.78 19.46 5.61
C ALA A 27 -6.84 18.46 4.94
N ILE A 28 -6.88 17.19 5.34
CA ILE A 28 -6.11 16.09 4.72
C ILE A 28 -6.51 15.92 3.24
N GLN A 29 -7.80 15.88 2.95
CA GLN A 29 -8.30 15.77 1.58
C GLN A 29 -7.87 16.96 0.71
N ASP A 30 -7.94 18.18 1.25
CA ASP A 30 -7.52 19.39 0.53
C ASP A 30 -6.01 19.39 0.25
N MET A 31 -5.19 18.97 1.21
CA MET A 31 -3.75 18.78 1.03
C MET A 31 -3.46 17.76 -0.08
N ALA A 32 -4.12 16.62 -0.09
CA ALA A 32 -3.95 15.61 -1.12
C ALA A 32 -4.40 16.10 -2.51
N ARG A 33 -5.50 16.87 -2.58
CA ARG A 33 -5.97 17.50 -3.83
C ARG A 33 -4.98 18.50 -4.40
N LYS A 34 -4.39 19.35 -3.54
CA LYS A 34 -3.36 20.32 -3.95
C LYS A 34 -2.13 19.61 -4.47
N PHE A 35 -1.62 18.64 -3.71
CA PHE A 35 -0.49 17.83 -4.16
C PHE A 35 -0.75 17.19 -5.54
N THR A 36 -1.92 16.62 -5.72
CA THR A 36 -2.34 15.98 -6.97
C THR A 36 -2.40 16.98 -8.14
N ALA A 37 -3.02 18.13 -7.93
CA ALA A 37 -3.13 19.18 -8.95
C ALA A 37 -1.77 19.71 -9.39
N ASP A 38 -0.83 19.85 -8.46
CA ASP A 38 0.48 20.44 -8.70
C ASP A 38 1.51 19.44 -9.23
N ARG A 39 1.49 18.20 -8.74
CA ARG A 39 2.59 17.24 -8.95
C ARG A 39 2.21 16.01 -9.78
N ILE A 40 0.93 15.72 -9.97
CA ILE A 40 0.46 14.51 -10.65
C ILE A 40 -0.30 14.87 -11.93
N THR A 41 -1.40 15.62 -11.81
CA THR A 41 -2.31 15.89 -12.92
C THR A 41 -1.63 16.45 -14.18
N PRO A 42 -0.67 17.39 -14.09
CA PRO A 42 -0.04 17.96 -15.29
C PRO A 42 0.78 16.97 -16.10
N PHE A 43 1.24 15.89 -15.47
CA PHE A 43 2.21 14.95 -16.05
C PHE A 43 1.60 13.57 -16.33
N ALA A 44 0.42 13.27 -15.82
CA ALA A 44 -0.17 11.92 -15.83
C ALA A 44 -0.28 11.32 -17.24
N ALA A 45 -0.70 12.10 -18.24
CA ALA A 45 -0.82 11.65 -19.63
C ALA A 45 0.55 11.34 -20.25
N GLN A 46 1.55 12.17 -19.97
CA GLN A 46 2.92 11.94 -20.44
C GLN A 46 3.52 10.69 -19.80
N TRP A 47 3.34 10.50 -18.51
CA TRP A 47 3.84 9.31 -17.81
C TRP A 47 3.22 8.02 -18.35
N ASP A 48 1.94 8.05 -18.71
CA ASP A 48 1.26 6.91 -19.32
C ASP A 48 1.85 6.57 -20.71
N GLU A 49 2.02 7.59 -21.56
CA GLU A 49 2.59 7.43 -22.90
C GLU A 49 4.06 6.95 -22.87
N GLU A 50 4.86 7.50 -21.96
CA GLU A 50 6.29 7.20 -21.84
C GLU A 50 6.58 5.97 -20.95
N HIS A 51 5.56 5.35 -20.34
CA HIS A 51 5.71 4.30 -19.33
C HIS A 51 6.63 4.74 -18.16
N HIS A 52 6.55 6.02 -17.80
CA HIS A 52 7.42 6.64 -16.81
C HIS A 52 7.00 6.27 -15.39
N TYR A 53 7.97 5.94 -14.55
CA TYR A 53 7.79 5.64 -13.13
C TYR A 53 8.29 6.83 -12.28
N PRO A 54 7.39 7.71 -11.76
CA PRO A 54 7.76 9.01 -11.19
C PRO A 54 8.29 8.93 -9.74
N VAL A 55 9.52 8.46 -9.56
CA VAL A 55 10.15 8.27 -8.23
C VAL A 55 10.20 9.55 -7.41
N ASP A 56 10.43 10.69 -8.06
CA ASP A 56 10.47 12.00 -7.41
C ASP A 56 9.12 12.42 -6.81
N VAL A 57 8.03 12.03 -7.46
CA VAL A 57 6.66 12.26 -6.96
C VAL A 57 6.38 11.39 -5.74
N TRP A 58 6.89 10.14 -5.73
CA TRP A 58 6.78 9.26 -4.57
C TRP A 58 7.50 9.84 -3.34
N LYS A 59 8.71 10.34 -3.52
CA LYS A 59 9.46 11.01 -2.44
C LYS A 59 8.74 12.24 -1.91
N ALA A 60 8.23 13.08 -2.80
CA ALA A 60 7.44 14.25 -2.40
C ALA A 60 6.13 13.87 -1.69
N ALA A 61 5.51 12.73 -2.03
CA ALA A 61 4.37 12.19 -1.29
C ALA A 61 4.78 11.69 0.12
N GLY A 62 5.98 11.11 0.25
CA GLY A 62 6.57 10.72 1.53
C GLY A 62 6.75 11.90 2.48
N GLU A 63 7.22 13.05 2.00
CA GLU A 63 7.35 14.29 2.78
C GLU A 63 6.02 14.77 3.38
N LEU A 64 4.88 14.42 2.76
CA LEU A 64 3.53 14.70 3.26
C LEU A 64 2.98 13.57 4.15
N GLY A 65 3.75 12.53 4.41
CA GLY A 65 3.33 11.35 5.16
C GLY A 65 2.50 10.34 4.35
N PHE A 66 2.31 10.55 3.04
CA PHE A 66 1.49 9.67 2.21
C PHE A 66 2.14 8.30 1.94
N GLY A 67 3.41 8.13 2.28
CA GLY A 67 4.09 6.83 2.25
C GLY A 67 3.70 5.90 3.41
N ALA A 68 3.17 6.44 4.51
CA ALA A 68 2.92 5.69 5.74
C ALA A 68 1.63 6.12 6.45
N ILE A 69 0.53 6.21 5.69
CA ILE A 69 -0.75 6.77 6.16
C ILE A 69 -1.27 6.03 7.38
N TYR A 70 -1.23 4.71 7.38
CA TYR A 70 -1.72 3.86 8.47
C TYR A 70 -0.65 2.95 9.10
N VAL A 71 0.61 3.29 8.91
CA VAL A 71 1.72 2.80 9.73
C VAL A 71 1.67 3.52 11.07
N SER A 72 1.98 2.82 12.16
CA SER A 72 1.91 3.38 13.51
C SER A 72 2.86 4.56 13.71
N GLU A 73 2.51 5.49 14.61
CA GLU A 73 3.37 6.61 14.98
C GLU A 73 4.68 6.13 15.64
N GLU A 74 4.63 5.01 16.38
CA GLU A 74 5.80 4.38 16.99
C GLU A 74 6.83 3.94 15.93
N SER A 75 6.35 3.60 14.74
CA SER A 75 7.19 3.20 13.59
C SER A 75 7.49 4.37 12.64
N GLY A 76 7.15 5.60 13.03
CA GLY A 76 7.37 6.82 12.26
C GLY A 76 6.29 7.15 11.24
N GLY A 77 5.20 6.37 11.15
CA GLY A 77 4.05 6.66 10.32
C GLY A 77 3.16 7.76 10.89
N ILE A 78 2.08 8.11 10.18
CA ILE A 78 1.13 9.12 10.66
C ILE A 78 -0.10 8.54 11.38
N GLY A 79 -0.22 7.22 11.45
CA GLY A 79 -1.20 6.52 12.28
C GLY A 79 -2.67 6.81 11.94
N LEU A 80 -2.98 7.27 10.73
CA LEU A 80 -4.35 7.61 10.32
C LEU A 80 -5.20 6.35 10.05
N GLY A 81 -6.51 6.55 10.05
CA GLY A 81 -7.47 5.50 9.75
C GLY A 81 -7.64 5.19 8.26
N ARG A 82 -8.47 4.21 7.99
CA ARG A 82 -8.78 3.79 6.60
C ARG A 82 -9.64 4.80 5.85
N LEU A 83 -10.41 5.62 6.56
CA LEU A 83 -11.20 6.69 5.93
C LEU A 83 -10.27 7.80 5.41
N GLU A 84 -9.32 8.25 6.21
CA GLU A 84 -8.33 9.24 5.80
C GLU A 84 -7.48 8.71 4.63
N ALA A 85 -7.07 7.45 4.67
CA ALA A 85 -6.41 6.81 3.54
C ALA A 85 -7.27 6.83 2.28
N ALA A 86 -8.56 6.52 2.38
CA ALA A 86 -9.48 6.55 1.25
C ALA A 86 -9.62 7.97 0.66
N LEU A 87 -9.70 9.01 1.51
CA LEU A 87 -9.77 10.41 1.08
C LEU A 87 -8.51 10.85 0.34
N ILE A 88 -7.32 10.44 0.82
CA ILE A 88 -6.04 10.72 0.16
C ILE A 88 -5.99 10.01 -1.20
N MET A 89 -6.28 8.70 -1.22
CA MET A 89 -6.21 7.88 -2.45
C MET A 89 -7.23 8.32 -3.49
N GLU A 90 -8.45 8.70 -3.09
CA GLU A 90 -9.45 9.29 -3.98
C GLU A 90 -8.92 10.58 -4.62
N ALA A 91 -8.41 11.50 -3.80
CA ALA A 91 -7.86 12.76 -4.28
C ALA A 91 -6.72 12.54 -5.30
N MET A 92 -5.81 11.59 -5.04
CA MET A 92 -4.71 11.27 -5.95
C MET A 92 -5.20 10.58 -7.23
N ALA A 93 -6.21 9.73 -7.15
CA ALA A 93 -6.78 9.02 -8.29
C ALA A 93 -7.45 9.96 -9.30
N TYR A 94 -7.93 11.13 -8.88
CA TYR A 94 -8.41 12.16 -9.79
C TYR A 94 -7.31 12.67 -10.75
N GLY A 95 -6.07 12.69 -10.31
CA GLY A 95 -4.94 13.07 -11.17
C GLY A 95 -4.39 11.89 -11.96
N CYS A 96 -4.15 10.77 -11.32
CA CYS A 96 -3.63 9.56 -11.94
C CYS A 96 -3.97 8.32 -11.11
N PRO A 97 -4.88 7.44 -11.58
CA PRO A 97 -5.24 6.22 -10.88
C PRO A 97 -4.05 5.28 -10.65
N ALA A 98 -3.13 5.19 -11.61
CA ALA A 98 -1.92 4.37 -11.48
C ALA A 98 -1.03 4.86 -10.33
N THR A 99 -0.77 6.17 -10.24
CA THR A 99 0.00 6.78 -9.15
C THR A 99 -0.65 6.51 -7.79
N SER A 100 -1.96 6.70 -7.67
CA SER A 100 -2.71 6.39 -6.45
C SER A 100 -2.60 4.90 -6.07
N ALA A 101 -2.71 4.01 -7.04
CA ALA A 101 -2.58 2.57 -6.81
C ALA A 101 -1.18 2.20 -6.29
N TYR A 102 -0.11 2.76 -6.85
CA TYR A 102 1.26 2.53 -6.37
C TYR A 102 1.45 2.94 -4.92
N ILE A 103 1.01 4.13 -4.53
CA ILE A 103 1.09 4.61 -3.14
C ILE A 103 0.25 3.72 -2.22
N SER A 104 -0.93 3.29 -2.65
CA SER A 104 -1.77 2.36 -1.89
C SER A 104 -1.08 1.03 -1.62
N ILE A 105 -0.44 0.43 -2.63
CA ILE A 105 0.30 -0.83 -2.49
C ILE A 105 1.51 -0.66 -1.58
N HIS A 106 2.25 0.45 -1.72
CA HIS A 106 3.36 0.77 -0.84
C HIS A 106 2.92 0.86 0.63
N ASN A 107 1.86 1.60 0.92
CA ASN A 107 1.27 1.71 2.26
C ASN A 107 0.86 0.35 2.82
N MET A 108 0.25 -0.51 2.00
CA MET A 108 -0.14 -1.86 2.42
C MET A 108 1.08 -2.69 2.80
N ALA A 109 2.15 -2.65 2.00
CA ALA A 109 3.38 -3.38 2.26
C ALA A 109 4.09 -2.87 3.54
N ALA A 110 4.21 -1.56 3.70
CA ALA A 110 4.76 -0.95 4.91
C ALA A 110 3.95 -1.30 6.16
N TRP A 111 2.62 -1.21 6.09
CA TRP A 111 1.73 -1.62 7.18
C TRP A 111 1.86 -3.11 7.54
N MET A 112 2.07 -3.98 6.57
CA MET A 112 2.27 -5.42 6.86
C MET A 112 3.56 -5.65 7.65
N ILE A 113 4.63 -4.92 7.32
CA ILE A 113 5.89 -4.98 8.07
C ILE A 113 5.68 -4.40 9.48
N ASP A 114 4.97 -3.28 9.60
CA ASP A 114 4.67 -2.66 10.90
C ASP A 114 3.83 -3.58 11.80
N THR A 115 2.81 -4.22 11.24
CA THR A 115 1.86 -5.01 12.04
C THR A 115 2.41 -6.39 12.40
N TYR A 116 3.12 -7.05 11.48
CA TYR A 116 3.48 -8.46 11.59
C TYR A 116 4.98 -8.72 11.60
N GLY A 117 5.80 -7.73 11.28
CA GLY A 117 7.26 -7.84 11.26
C GLY A 117 7.85 -7.96 12.67
N SER A 118 8.99 -8.64 12.78
CA SER A 118 9.81 -8.60 13.98
C SER A 118 10.35 -7.18 14.23
N ALA A 119 10.81 -6.92 15.46
CA ALA A 119 11.43 -5.63 15.80
C ALA A 119 12.60 -5.29 14.85
N GLU A 120 13.41 -6.29 14.50
CA GLU A 120 14.53 -6.16 13.58
C GLU A 120 14.06 -5.76 12.16
N LEU A 121 12.99 -6.40 11.66
CA LEU A 121 12.42 -6.04 10.34
C LEU A 121 11.85 -4.62 10.33
N LYS A 122 11.18 -4.22 11.39
CA LYS A 122 10.65 -2.85 11.54
C LYS A 122 11.77 -1.82 11.53
N GLU A 123 12.78 -2.02 12.37
CA GLU A 123 13.93 -1.12 12.46
C GLU A 123 14.69 -1.02 11.15
N ARG A 124 14.82 -2.12 10.43
CA ARG A 124 15.56 -2.18 9.17
C ARG A 124 14.84 -1.52 7.99
N PHE A 125 13.52 -1.67 7.89
CA PHE A 125 12.79 -1.31 6.67
C PHE A 125 11.89 -0.09 6.83
N LEU A 126 11.24 0.10 7.98
CA LEU A 126 10.22 1.14 8.10
C LEU A 126 10.75 2.57 7.96
N PRO A 127 11.92 2.95 8.47
CA PRO A 127 12.41 4.33 8.29
C PRO A 127 12.45 4.76 6.83
N ASP A 128 13.02 3.94 5.95
CA ASP A 128 13.15 4.23 4.53
C ASP A 128 11.81 4.10 3.78
N LEU A 129 10.91 3.22 4.24
CA LEU A 129 9.57 3.07 3.64
C LEU A 129 8.65 4.22 4.04
N VAL A 130 8.73 4.69 5.27
CA VAL A 130 7.92 5.83 5.76
C VAL A 130 8.28 7.11 5.00
N SER A 131 9.59 7.37 4.79
CA SER A 131 10.07 8.52 4.00
C SER A 131 9.88 8.34 2.49
N MET A 132 9.57 7.14 2.02
CA MET A 132 9.59 6.75 0.60
C MET A 132 10.98 6.91 -0.07
N ASP A 133 12.06 6.86 0.70
CA ASP A 133 13.41 6.70 0.15
C ASP A 133 13.58 5.31 -0.48
N LYS A 134 12.90 4.32 0.09
CA LYS A 134 12.65 3.01 -0.53
C LYS A 134 11.17 2.80 -0.77
N ILE A 135 10.84 2.14 -1.86
CA ILE A 135 9.46 1.83 -2.24
C ILE A 135 9.23 0.33 -2.16
N ALA A 136 8.07 -0.05 -1.64
CA ALA A 136 7.70 -1.45 -1.47
C ALA A 136 6.63 -1.91 -2.46
N SER A 137 6.73 -3.17 -2.86
CA SER A 137 5.74 -3.93 -3.63
C SER A 137 5.06 -4.99 -2.76
N TYR A 138 3.83 -5.33 -3.10
CA TYR A 138 3.13 -6.49 -2.57
C TYR A 138 3.00 -7.57 -3.64
N CYS A 139 3.60 -8.74 -3.40
CA CYS A 139 3.75 -9.82 -4.36
C CYS A 139 2.83 -11.00 -3.99
N LEU A 140 1.57 -10.95 -4.43
CA LEU A 140 0.58 -12.00 -4.20
C LEU A 140 0.27 -12.78 -5.47
N THR A 141 -0.20 -12.07 -6.51
CA THR A 141 -0.77 -12.63 -7.74
C THR A 141 0.24 -13.47 -8.51
N GLU A 142 -0.24 -14.58 -9.07
CA GLU A 142 0.52 -15.49 -9.93
C GLU A 142 -0.24 -15.73 -11.24
N PRO A 143 0.38 -16.24 -12.29
CA PRO A 143 -0.31 -16.56 -13.54
C PRO A 143 -1.53 -17.45 -13.37
N GLY A 144 -1.53 -18.34 -12.38
CA GLY A 144 -2.61 -19.30 -12.09
C GLY A 144 -3.42 -18.95 -10.83
N SER A 145 -3.20 -17.81 -10.18
CA SER A 145 -3.81 -17.44 -8.91
C SER A 145 -4.00 -15.93 -8.81
N GLY A 146 -5.21 -15.47 -9.07
CA GLY A 146 -5.65 -14.08 -8.91
C GLY A 146 -6.66 -13.96 -7.77
N SER A 147 -7.95 -13.96 -8.10
CA SER A 147 -9.03 -13.87 -7.09
C SER A 147 -9.01 -15.02 -6.08
N ASP A 148 -8.64 -16.22 -6.50
CA ASP A 148 -8.35 -17.34 -5.58
C ASP A 148 -6.88 -17.24 -5.11
N ALA A 149 -6.60 -16.28 -4.22
CA ALA A 149 -5.26 -16.06 -3.67
C ALA A 149 -4.72 -17.27 -2.89
N ALA A 150 -5.61 -18.09 -2.32
CA ALA A 150 -5.22 -19.30 -1.59
C ALA A 150 -4.66 -20.41 -2.52
N ALA A 151 -4.85 -20.28 -3.83
CA ALA A 151 -4.32 -21.20 -4.83
C ALA A 151 -2.89 -20.89 -5.28
N LEU A 152 -2.23 -19.87 -4.69
CA LEU A 152 -0.84 -19.54 -5.02
C LEU A 152 0.10 -20.75 -4.88
N LYS A 153 1.07 -20.85 -5.78
CA LYS A 153 1.99 -21.99 -5.93
C LYS A 153 3.44 -21.65 -5.65
N SER A 154 3.83 -20.36 -5.67
CA SER A 154 5.20 -19.97 -5.31
C SER A 154 5.53 -20.50 -3.92
N THR A 155 6.68 -21.11 -3.77
CA THR A 155 7.11 -21.78 -2.53
C THR A 155 8.30 -21.09 -1.91
N ALA A 156 8.46 -21.26 -0.60
CA ALA A 156 9.71 -20.98 0.10
C ALA A 156 10.09 -22.19 0.94
N ARG A 157 11.26 -22.73 0.67
CA ARG A 157 11.84 -23.87 1.38
C ARG A 157 12.99 -23.40 2.28
N LEU A 158 12.96 -23.75 3.54
CA LEU A 158 14.08 -23.50 4.44
C LEU A 158 15.27 -24.36 4.06
N ASP A 159 16.44 -23.74 3.91
CA ASP A 159 17.69 -24.39 3.57
C ASP A 159 18.80 -23.81 4.45
N GLY A 160 19.16 -24.54 5.51
CA GLY A 160 20.03 -24.03 6.55
C GLY A 160 19.39 -22.87 7.32
N ASP A 161 19.97 -21.68 7.20
CA ASP A 161 19.55 -20.44 7.87
C ASP A 161 18.80 -19.46 6.96
N HIS A 162 18.50 -19.85 5.70
CA HIS A 162 17.84 -19.01 4.73
C HIS A 162 16.69 -19.74 4.01
N TYR A 163 15.78 -18.95 3.41
CA TYR A 163 14.72 -19.47 2.56
C TYR A 163 15.09 -19.38 1.09
N VAL A 164 14.87 -20.48 0.37
CA VAL A 164 14.93 -20.52 -1.09
C VAL A 164 13.53 -20.37 -1.64
N LEU A 165 13.27 -19.23 -2.30
CA LEU A 165 11.99 -18.93 -2.95
C LEU A 165 12.00 -19.44 -4.39
N ASN A 166 10.89 -20.08 -4.80
CA ASN A 166 10.71 -20.56 -6.17
C ASN A 166 9.27 -20.30 -6.63
N GLY A 167 9.13 -19.66 -7.78
CA GLY A 167 7.84 -19.35 -8.38
C GLY A 167 7.86 -18.06 -9.18
N THR A 168 6.69 -17.69 -9.70
CA THR A 168 6.50 -16.47 -10.49
C THR A 168 5.35 -15.66 -9.94
N LYS A 169 5.60 -14.37 -9.72
CA LYS A 169 4.57 -13.38 -9.37
C LYS A 169 4.25 -12.54 -10.60
N GLN A 170 2.99 -12.12 -10.73
CA GLN A 170 2.47 -11.39 -11.89
C GLN A 170 1.70 -10.14 -11.45
N PHE A 171 1.71 -9.11 -12.29
CA PHE A 171 1.02 -7.83 -12.04
C PHE A 171 1.49 -7.14 -10.76
N ILE A 172 2.78 -7.18 -10.50
CA ILE A 172 3.37 -6.60 -9.30
C ILE A 172 3.68 -5.13 -9.56
N SER A 173 2.97 -4.24 -8.84
CA SER A 173 3.20 -2.79 -8.92
C SER A 173 4.63 -2.46 -8.51
N GLY A 174 5.37 -1.79 -9.40
CA GLY A 174 6.75 -1.39 -9.17
C GLY A 174 7.79 -2.52 -9.32
N ALA A 175 7.43 -3.67 -9.89
CA ALA A 175 8.38 -4.74 -10.17
C ALA A 175 9.55 -4.22 -11.04
N GLY A 176 10.77 -4.52 -10.63
CA GLY A 176 12.01 -4.04 -11.28
C GLY A 176 12.45 -2.64 -10.82
N TYR A 177 11.57 -1.81 -10.30
CA TYR A 177 11.86 -0.47 -9.79
C TYR A 177 12.00 -0.43 -8.27
N ASN A 178 11.05 -1.02 -7.55
CA ASN A 178 10.95 -0.96 -6.10
C ASN A 178 12.10 -1.69 -5.40
N ASP A 179 12.34 -1.32 -4.14
CA ASP A 179 13.48 -1.76 -3.34
C ASP A 179 13.14 -2.94 -2.43
N VAL A 180 11.86 -3.04 -2.02
CA VAL A 180 11.37 -4.03 -1.06
C VAL A 180 10.15 -4.75 -1.62
N TYR A 181 10.16 -6.07 -1.53
CA TYR A 181 9.09 -6.95 -2.02
C TYR A 181 8.51 -7.75 -0.85
N VAL A 182 7.25 -7.51 -0.51
CA VAL A 182 6.50 -8.29 0.48
C VAL A 182 5.83 -9.45 -0.24
N CYS A 183 6.41 -10.63 -0.14
CA CYS A 183 6.09 -11.79 -0.95
C CYS A 183 5.24 -12.81 -0.18
N MET A 184 4.07 -13.13 -0.72
CA MET A 184 3.22 -14.20 -0.21
C MET A 184 3.62 -15.51 -0.89
N VAL A 185 4.12 -16.47 -0.12
CA VAL A 185 4.66 -17.75 -0.62
C VAL A 185 4.17 -18.91 0.22
N ARG A 186 4.26 -20.11 -0.30
CA ARG A 186 3.86 -21.33 0.38
C ARG A 186 5.05 -21.97 1.10
N THR A 187 4.93 -22.12 2.40
CA THR A 187 5.88 -22.88 3.25
C THR A 187 5.29 -24.15 3.80
N GLY A 188 3.98 -24.37 3.65
CA GLY A 188 3.26 -25.56 4.12
C GLY A 188 2.18 -26.01 3.13
N GLU A 189 1.66 -27.22 3.35
CA GLU A 189 0.69 -27.85 2.44
C GLU A 189 -0.75 -27.36 2.63
N HIS A 190 -1.06 -26.72 3.74
CA HIS A 190 -2.43 -26.38 4.09
C HIS A 190 -2.87 -25.10 3.39
N LYS A 191 -3.80 -25.19 2.41
CA LYS A 191 -4.48 -24.07 1.70
C LYS A 191 -4.01 -22.64 2.14
N SER A 192 -4.87 -21.82 2.74
CA SER A 192 -4.50 -20.50 3.26
C SER A 192 -3.55 -20.56 4.48
N GLY A 193 -3.67 -21.57 5.34
CA GLY A 193 -2.81 -21.74 6.51
C GLY A 193 -1.36 -22.14 6.20
N GLY A 194 -1.07 -22.51 4.94
CA GLY A 194 0.29 -22.82 4.49
C GLY A 194 1.00 -21.64 3.82
N ILE A 195 0.42 -20.45 3.84
CA ILE A 195 0.98 -19.25 3.21
C ILE A 195 1.74 -18.44 4.26
N THR A 196 2.96 -18.04 3.91
CA THR A 196 3.85 -17.20 4.72
C THR A 196 4.16 -15.92 3.96
N CYS A 197 4.33 -14.84 4.68
CA CYS A 197 4.80 -13.57 4.16
C CYS A 197 6.31 -13.43 4.40
N LEU A 198 7.08 -13.19 3.35
CA LEU A 198 8.51 -12.94 3.44
C LEU A 198 8.83 -11.56 2.85
N VAL A 199 9.78 -10.86 3.46
CA VAL A 199 10.31 -9.59 2.94
C VAL A 199 11.59 -9.89 2.17
N VAL A 200 11.64 -9.46 0.90
CA VAL A 200 12.76 -9.66 -0.01
C VAL A 200 13.26 -8.31 -0.48
N GLU A 201 14.55 -8.07 -0.41
CA GLU A 201 15.16 -6.83 -0.90
C GLU A 201 15.55 -6.96 -2.37
N LYS A 202 15.50 -5.83 -3.09
CA LYS A 202 16.11 -5.71 -4.42
C LYS A 202 17.59 -6.09 -4.36
N GLY A 203 18.03 -6.88 -5.32
CA GLY A 203 19.41 -7.38 -5.36
C GLY A 203 19.68 -8.63 -4.52
N THR A 204 18.63 -9.19 -3.88
CA THR A 204 18.75 -10.54 -3.31
C THR A 204 19.19 -11.50 -4.41
N ARG A 205 20.16 -12.38 -4.10
CA ARG A 205 20.67 -13.35 -5.06
C ARG A 205 19.52 -14.14 -5.67
N SER A 206 19.39 -14.08 -6.98
CA SER A 206 18.43 -14.86 -7.75
C SER A 206 19.16 -15.68 -8.80
N GLU A 207 18.63 -16.87 -9.09
CA GLU A 207 19.08 -17.71 -10.19
C GLU A 207 17.94 -17.71 -11.23
N GLU A 208 18.17 -17.07 -12.37
CA GLU A 208 17.28 -17.16 -13.52
C GLU A 208 17.69 -18.36 -14.36
N HIS A 209 16.81 -19.35 -14.44
CA HIS A 209 16.93 -20.43 -15.40
C HIS A 209 16.19 -20.02 -16.69
N THR A 210 16.93 -19.64 -17.72
CA THR A 210 16.42 -19.42 -19.08
C THR A 210 16.12 -20.73 -19.77
#